data_6e1fe9c00d4b16d718298b65de69474b
#
_entry.id   6e1fe9c00d4b16d718298b65de69474b
#
_cell.length_a   1.000
_cell.length_b   1.000
_cell.length_c   1.000
_cell.angle_alpha   90.00
_cell.angle_beta   90.00
_cell.angle_gamma   90.00
#
_symmetry.space_group_name_H-M   'P 1'
#
loop_
_entity.id
_entity.type
_entity.pdbx_description
1 polymer ?
#
loop_
_entity_poly.entity_id
_entity_poly.type
_entity_poly.pdbx_seq_one_letter_code
_entity_poly.pdbx_strand_id
1 'polypeptide(L)'
;MSVITCIEDLRVLAEKRVPRMFYDYADAGSWTESTYRANEADFQGIKFRQRVAVNMDNRSTATTMLGERVAMPVAIAPTGLTGMQHADGEMLAARAAKQFGIPFTLSTMSICSIEDVSEATGGHPFWFQL
;
A
#
# COMPACT_ATOMS: atom_id res chain seq x y z
N MET A 1 -9.96 -16.36 15.83
CA MET A 1 -9.15 -15.50 14.93
C MET A 1 -10.07 -15.05 13.81
N SER A 2 -10.09 -13.75 13.49
CA SER A 2 -10.81 -13.29 12.31
C SER A 2 -10.10 -13.82 11.06
N VAL A 3 -10.83 -14.41 10.13
CA VAL A 3 -10.28 -14.83 8.85
C VAL A 3 -10.14 -13.56 8.00
N ILE A 4 -8.93 -13.27 7.52
CA ILE A 4 -8.64 -12.13 6.64
C ILE A 4 -8.78 -12.61 5.20
N THR A 5 -9.72 -12.07 4.46
CA THR A 5 -10.01 -12.43 3.07
C THR A 5 -9.81 -11.27 2.09
N CYS A 6 -9.86 -10.05 2.59
CA CYS A 6 -9.67 -8.82 1.81
C CYS A 6 -9.10 -7.69 2.68
N ILE A 7 -8.75 -6.58 2.05
CA ILE A 7 -8.17 -5.41 2.75
C ILE A 7 -9.17 -4.80 3.74
N GLU A 8 -10.46 -4.83 3.45
CA GLU A 8 -11.49 -4.32 4.36
C GLU A 8 -11.51 -5.06 5.70
N ASP A 9 -11.22 -6.37 5.73
CA ASP A 9 -11.09 -7.12 6.98
C ASP A 9 -9.93 -6.60 7.84
N LEU A 10 -8.85 -6.13 7.19
CA LEU A 10 -7.72 -5.49 7.88
C LEU A 10 -8.12 -4.12 8.46
N ARG A 11 -8.93 -3.32 7.74
CA ARG A 11 -9.45 -2.04 8.22
C ARG A 11 -10.29 -2.25 9.48
N VAL A 12 -11.22 -3.19 9.47
CA VAL A 12 -12.04 -3.55 10.64
C VAL A 12 -11.18 -4.04 11.81
N LEU A 13 -10.10 -4.76 11.54
CA LEU A 13 -9.18 -5.20 12.57
C LEU A 13 -8.37 -4.02 13.15
N ALA A 14 -7.92 -3.10 12.31
CA ALA A 14 -7.19 -1.91 12.71
C ALA A 14 -8.06 -1.01 13.60
N GLU A 15 -9.31 -0.77 13.25
CA GLU A 15 -10.27 0.00 14.06
C GLU A 15 -10.36 -0.50 15.52
N LYS A 16 -10.22 -1.80 15.72
CA LYS A 16 -10.29 -2.43 17.05
C LYS A 16 -8.98 -2.43 17.82
N ARG A 17 -7.84 -2.27 17.15
CA ARG A 17 -6.51 -2.47 17.73
C ARG A 17 -5.67 -1.20 17.82
N VAL A 18 -5.83 -0.31 16.84
CA VAL A 18 -5.08 0.94 16.76
C VAL A 18 -5.72 1.97 17.71
N PRO A 19 -4.96 2.77 18.47
CA PRO A 19 -5.51 3.86 19.22
C PRO A 19 -6.33 4.80 18.32
N ARG A 20 -7.53 5.17 18.76
CA ARG A 20 -8.51 5.86 17.94
C ARG A 20 -7.97 7.10 17.22
N MET A 21 -7.13 7.88 17.88
CA MET A 21 -6.53 9.08 17.33
C MET A 21 -5.71 8.77 16.04
N PHE A 22 -4.97 7.66 16.05
CA PHE A 22 -4.14 7.27 14.89
C PHE A 22 -4.96 6.56 13.82
N TYR A 23 -5.96 5.78 14.23
CA TYR A 23 -6.90 5.17 13.30
C TYR A 23 -7.69 6.23 12.53
N ASP A 24 -8.30 7.18 13.25
CA ASP A 24 -9.09 8.25 12.63
C ASP A 24 -8.24 9.12 11.68
N TYR A 25 -6.95 9.33 11.99
CA TYR A 25 -6.02 10.02 11.09
C TYR A 25 -5.86 9.30 9.75
N ALA A 26 -5.73 7.98 9.77
CA ALA A 26 -5.51 7.18 8.55
C ALA A 26 -6.80 6.93 7.77
N ASP A 27 -7.93 6.76 8.46
CA ASP A 27 -9.22 6.38 7.88
C ASP A 27 -10.08 7.58 7.48
N ALA A 28 -9.67 8.81 7.78
CA ALA A 28 -10.42 10.00 7.44
C ALA A 28 -9.96 10.64 6.13
N GLY A 29 -10.90 11.15 5.37
CA GLY A 29 -10.65 12.05 4.26
C GLY A 29 -10.73 13.51 4.66
N SER A 30 -10.32 14.39 3.78
CA SER A 30 -10.35 15.83 4.00
C SER A 30 -11.71 16.43 3.64
N TRP A 31 -12.17 17.39 4.46
CA TRP A 31 -13.38 18.19 4.24
C TRP A 31 -14.64 17.31 4.07
N THR A 32 -15.27 17.34 2.90
CA THR A 32 -16.47 16.53 2.58
C THR A 32 -16.17 15.08 2.25
N GLU A 33 -14.91 14.69 2.25
CA GLU A 33 -14.45 13.33 1.89
C GLU A 33 -14.88 12.85 0.49
N SER A 34 -15.20 13.76 -0.42
CA SER A 34 -15.66 13.38 -1.75
C SER A 34 -14.63 12.58 -2.52
N THR A 35 -13.35 12.98 -2.48
CA THR A 35 -12.25 12.26 -3.12
C THR A 35 -11.97 10.92 -2.42
N TYR A 36 -12.01 10.90 -1.09
CA TYR A 36 -11.87 9.66 -0.32
C TYR A 36 -12.89 8.60 -0.76
N ARG A 37 -14.17 9.00 -0.86
CA ARG A 37 -15.22 8.09 -1.33
C ARG A 37 -15.08 7.72 -2.81
N ALA A 38 -14.64 8.65 -3.66
CA ALA A 38 -14.42 8.38 -5.08
C ALA A 38 -13.28 7.40 -5.31
N ASN A 39 -12.23 7.42 -4.49
CA ASN A 39 -11.11 6.47 -4.55
C ASN A 39 -11.54 5.00 -4.46
N GLU A 40 -12.67 4.71 -3.81
CA GLU A 40 -13.25 3.37 -3.79
C GLU A 40 -14.34 3.20 -4.84
N ALA A 41 -15.27 4.17 -4.92
CA ALA A 41 -16.46 4.05 -5.76
C ALA A 41 -16.12 3.97 -7.26
N ASP A 42 -15.11 4.69 -7.72
CA ASP A 42 -14.73 4.71 -9.14
C ASP A 42 -14.22 3.35 -9.61
N PHE A 43 -13.58 2.56 -8.75
CA PHE A 43 -13.20 1.19 -9.09
C PHE A 43 -14.41 0.30 -9.38
N GLN A 44 -15.59 0.58 -8.80
CA GLN A 44 -16.81 -0.15 -9.08
C GLN A 44 -17.31 0.07 -10.52
N GLY A 45 -16.92 1.18 -11.16
CA GLY A 45 -17.19 1.47 -12.58
C GLY A 45 -16.32 0.66 -13.54
N ILE A 46 -15.17 0.15 -13.10
CA ILE A 46 -14.23 -0.60 -13.94
C ILE A 46 -14.66 -2.08 -13.95
N LYS A 47 -15.01 -2.58 -15.13
CA LYS A 47 -15.48 -3.96 -15.30
C LYS A 47 -14.55 -4.78 -16.17
N PHE A 48 -14.39 -6.03 -15.83
CA PHE A 48 -13.63 -6.97 -16.65
C PHE A 48 -14.41 -7.32 -17.92
N ARG A 49 -13.77 -7.20 -19.09
CA ARG A 49 -14.25 -7.77 -20.33
C ARG A 49 -13.68 -9.19 -20.45
N GLN A 50 -14.41 -10.14 -19.94
CA GLN A 50 -14.01 -11.55 -19.94
C GLN A 50 -13.94 -12.10 -21.36
N ARG A 51 -12.99 -13.00 -21.58
CA ARG A 51 -12.86 -13.80 -22.80
C ARG A 51 -12.70 -15.25 -22.40
N VAL A 52 -13.37 -16.14 -23.10
CA VAL A 52 -13.29 -17.60 -22.90
C VAL A 52 -12.35 -18.24 -23.94
N ALA A 53 -11.83 -19.42 -23.62
CA ALA A 53 -10.97 -20.22 -24.50
C ALA A 53 -9.71 -19.47 -25.03
N VAL A 54 -9.13 -18.63 -24.20
CA VAL A 54 -7.86 -17.94 -24.49
C VAL A 54 -6.74 -18.60 -23.69
N ASN A 55 -5.62 -18.90 -24.36
CA ASN A 55 -4.43 -19.41 -23.67
C ASN A 55 -3.88 -18.34 -22.71
N MET A 56 -3.59 -18.75 -21.48
CA MET A 56 -3.21 -17.87 -20.39
C MET A 56 -1.79 -18.13 -19.85
N ASP A 57 -1.03 -19.04 -20.46
CA ASP A 57 0.25 -19.55 -19.95
C ASP A 57 1.34 -18.48 -19.82
N ASN A 58 1.34 -17.46 -20.68
CA ASN A 58 2.38 -16.44 -20.73
C ASN A 58 1.93 -15.06 -20.21
N ARG A 59 0.90 -15.00 -19.37
CA ARG A 59 0.48 -13.72 -18.80
C ARG A 59 1.44 -13.21 -17.75
N SER A 60 1.72 -11.91 -17.80
CA SER A 60 2.55 -11.23 -16.83
C SER A 60 1.96 -9.86 -16.52
N THR A 61 2.06 -9.44 -15.27
CA THR A 61 1.78 -8.07 -14.82
C THR A 61 3.03 -7.21 -14.77
N ALA A 62 4.21 -7.80 -15.04
CA ALA A 62 5.48 -7.08 -14.96
C ALA A 62 5.54 -5.94 -15.98
N THR A 63 6.04 -4.80 -15.54
CA THR A 63 6.17 -3.58 -16.32
C THR A 63 7.38 -2.76 -15.85
N THR A 64 7.50 -1.53 -16.35
CA THR A 64 8.52 -0.57 -15.91
C THR A 64 7.83 0.66 -15.33
N MET A 65 8.25 1.07 -14.13
CA MET A 65 7.82 2.31 -13.47
C MET A 65 9.05 3.16 -13.17
N LEU A 66 9.08 4.40 -13.65
CA LEU A 66 10.20 5.35 -13.50
C LEU A 66 11.57 4.75 -13.87
N GLY A 67 11.62 3.91 -14.91
CA GLY A 67 12.84 3.25 -15.37
C GLY A 67 13.18 1.93 -14.66
N GLU A 68 12.50 1.59 -13.58
CA GLU A 68 12.72 0.35 -12.83
C GLU A 68 11.72 -0.74 -13.22
N ARG A 69 12.20 -1.97 -13.33
CA ARG A 69 11.33 -3.13 -13.61
C ARG A 69 10.60 -3.52 -12.33
N VAL A 70 9.28 -3.65 -12.43
CA VAL A 70 8.39 -4.01 -11.33
C VAL A 70 7.52 -5.21 -11.69
N ALA A 71 7.09 -5.96 -10.67
CA ALA A 71 6.28 -7.17 -10.87
C ALA A 71 4.85 -6.84 -11.32
N MET A 72 4.33 -5.66 -10.98
CA MET A 72 3.02 -5.17 -11.38
C MET A 72 2.98 -3.63 -11.30
N PRO A 73 2.08 -2.95 -12.03
CA PRO A 73 1.98 -1.48 -12.06
C PRO A 73 1.31 -0.91 -10.80
N VAL A 74 1.85 -1.23 -9.63
CA VAL A 74 1.37 -0.78 -8.32
C VAL A 74 2.57 -0.37 -7.47
N ALA A 75 2.44 0.69 -6.71
CA ALA A 75 3.39 1.10 -5.69
C ALA A 75 2.67 1.30 -4.34
N ILE A 76 3.35 1.05 -3.24
CA ILE A 76 2.82 1.41 -1.92
C ILE A 76 2.97 2.93 -1.77
N ALA A 77 1.82 3.60 -1.59
CA ALA A 77 1.76 5.04 -1.42
C ALA A 77 2.42 5.50 -0.12
N PRO A 78 2.95 6.75 -0.08
CA PRO A 78 3.47 7.32 1.16
C PRO A 78 2.32 7.51 2.16
N THR A 79 2.49 6.96 3.36
CA THR A 79 1.52 7.08 4.45
C THR A 79 2.22 7.67 5.67
N GLY A 80 1.74 8.81 6.14
CA GLY A 80 2.26 9.43 7.35
C GLY A 80 1.91 8.65 8.60
N LEU A 81 2.78 8.73 9.61
CA LEU A 81 2.57 8.17 10.95
C LEU A 81 2.25 6.66 10.98
N THR A 82 2.72 5.90 9.99
CA THR A 82 2.47 4.45 9.94
C THR A 82 3.01 3.73 11.18
N GLY A 83 4.17 4.15 11.68
CA GLY A 83 4.75 3.63 12.91
C GLY A 83 3.91 3.87 14.17
N MET A 84 2.98 4.85 14.16
CA MET A 84 2.02 5.07 15.24
C MET A 84 0.84 4.11 15.18
N GLN A 85 0.57 3.57 14.02
CA GLN A 85 -0.51 2.60 13.81
C GLN A 85 -0.04 1.17 14.09
N HIS A 86 1.20 0.89 13.74
CA HIS A 86 1.85 -0.40 13.99
C HIS A 86 3.36 -0.17 14.16
N ALA A 87 3.95 -0.73 15.21
CA ALA A 87 5.39 -0.63 15.41
C ALA A 87 6.15 -1.11 14.16
N ASP A 88 7.16 -0.35 13.75
CA ASP A 88 7.98 -0.62 12.56
C ASP A 88 7.18 -0.66 11.24
N GLY A 89 6.01 -0.01 11.20
CA GLY A 89 5.06 -0.11 10.09
C GLY A 89 5.67 0.22 8.73
N GLU A 90 6.47 1.29 8.63
CA GLU A 90 7.16 1.67 7.40
C GLU A 90 8.17 0.61 6.96
N MET A 91 8.96 0.08 7.90
CA MET A 91 9.94 -0.98 7.61
C MET A 91 9.26 -2.27 7.15
N LEU A 92 8.14 -2.64 7.77
CA LEU A 92 7.36 -3.82 7.39
C LEU A 92 6.75 -3.66 6.01
N ALA A 93 6.21 -2.47 5.69
CA ALA A 93 5.66 -2.16 4.37
C ALA A 93 6.75 -2.20 3.29
N ALA A 94 7.93 -1.62 3.56
CA ALA A 94 9.05 -1.65 2.63
C ALA A 94 9.58 -3.08 2.37
N ARG A 95 9.65 -3.91 3.40
CA ARG A 95 10.01 -5.34 3.26
C ARG A 95 8.99 -6.10 2.42
N ALA A 96 7.70 -5.84 2.63
CA ALA A 96 6.63 -6.46 1.84
C ALA A 96 6.72 -6.01 0.38
N ALA A 97 6.90 -4.73 0.11
CA ALA A 97 7.08 -4.20 -1.25
C ALA A 97 8.27 -4.85 -1.96
N LYS A 98 9.42 -4.95 -1.29
CA LYS A 98 10.60 -5.66 -1.80
C LYS A 98 10.27 -7.11 -2.15
N GLN A 99 9.59 -7.83 -1.25
CA GLN A 99 9.22 -9.24 -1.46
C GLN A 99 8.31 -9.43 -2.66
N PHE A 100 7.37 -8.51 -2.89
CA PHE A 100 6.45 -8.54 -4.02
C PHE A 100 7.03 -7.94 -5.30
N GLY A 101 8.21 -7.33 -5.26
CA GLY A 101 8.84 -6.68 -6.41
C GLY A 101 8.10 -5.43 -6.89
N ILE A 102 7.55 -4.66 -5.97
CA ILE A 102 6.86 -3.38 -6.23
C ILE A 102 7.54 -2.23 -5.48
N PRO A 103 7.43 -0.98 -5.96
CA PRO A 103 8.00 0.16 -5.24
C PRO A 103 7.30 0.43 -3.91
N PHE A 104 8.07 0.89 -2.94
CA PHE A 104 7.60 1.49 -1.70
C PHE A 104 7.93 2.98 -1.72
N THR A 105 7.05 3.82 -1.17
CA THR A 105 7.30 5.25 -1.00
C THR A 105 7.30 5.61 0.48
N LEU A 106 8.41 6.13 0.97
CA LEU A 106 8.50 6.62 2.35
C LEU A 106 7.93 8.04 2.43
N SER A 107 7.08 8.30 3.41
CA SER A 107 6.51 9.63 3.67
C SER A 107 7.51 10.53 4.40
N THR A 108 7.49 11.85 4.15
CA THR A 108 8.16 12.85 5.00
C THR A 108 7.65 12.83 6.45
N MET A 109 6.42 12.35 6.68
CA MET A 109 5.80 12.21 7.99
C MET A 109 5.95 10.80 8.58
N SER A 110 6.96 10.04 8.12
CA SER A 110 7.25 8.71 8.68
C SER A 110 7.79 8.80 10.11
N ILE A 111 7.56 7.75 10.88
CA ILE A 111 8.17 7.56 12.21
C ILE A 111 9.57 6.95 12.08
N CYS A 112 9.72 5.98 11.17
CA CYS A 112 11.01 5.37 10.87
C CYS A 112 11.83 6.30 9.98
N SER A 113 13.15 6.36 10.22
CA SER A 113 14.08 7.14 9.39
C SER A 113 14.33 6.48 8.02
N ILE A 114 14.91 7.23 7.10
CA ILE A 114 15.37 6.71 5.81
C ILE A 114 16.38 5.58 6.03
N GLU A 115 17.27 5.77 7.00
CA GLU A 115 18.32 4.83 7.36
C GLU A 115 17.72 3.51 7.88
N ASP A 116 16.74 3.59 8.79
CA ASP A 116 16.06 2.41 9.35
C ASP A 116 15.37 1.59 8.23
N VAL A 117 14.68 2.26 7.31
CA VAL A 117 14.02 1.60 6.18
C VAL A 117 15.02 0.99 5.22
N SER A 118 16.13 1.70 4.94
CA SER A 118 17.21 1.20 4.09
C SER A 118 17.86 -0.04 4.70
N GLU A 119 18.21 0.00 5.98
CA GLU A 119 18.78 -1.15 6.70
C GLU A 119 17.81 -2.33 6.72
N ALA A 120 16.55 -2.07 7.06
CA ALA A 120 15.50 -3.10 7.13
C ALA A 120 15.26 -3.81 5.78
N THR A 121 15.55 -3.14 4.67
CA THR A 121 15.41 -3.71 3.33
C THR A 121 16.74 -4.19 2.74
N GLY A 122 17.86 -4.05 3.47
CA GLY A 122 19.20 -4.37 2.97
C GLY A 122 19.62 -3.50 1.78
N GLY A 123 19.29 -2.22 1.82
CA GLY A 123 19.63 -1.24 0.78
C GLY A 123 18.78 -1.35 -0.49
N HIS A 124 17.61 -2.00 -0.42
CA HIS A 124 16.70 -2.03 -1.57
C HIS A 124 16.16 -0.62 -1.86
N PRO A 125 16.18 -0.16 -3.13
CA PRO A 125 15.70 1.17 -3.49
C PRO A 125 14.23 1.38 -3.12
N PHE A 126 13.90 2.59 -2.69
CA PHE A 126 12.53 3.04 -2.48
C PHE A 126 12.40 4.52 -2.83
N TRP A 127 11.18 4.97 -3.04
CA TRP A 127 10.90 6.37 -3.32
C TRP A 127 10.72 7.16 -2.04
N PHE A 128 10.97 8.44 -2.11
CA PHE A 128 10.77 9.36 -1.00
C PHE A 128 9.85 10.50 -1.41
N GLN A 129 8.82 10.74 -0.62
CA GLN A 129 7.90 11.86 -0.79
C GLN A 129 8.51 13.11 -0.15
N LEU A 130 8.63 14.19 -0.89
CA LEU A 130 8.96 15.53 -0.42
C LEU A 130 7.70 16.30 0.00
#